data_acad6fdda9d18d21f2bf3ab132668e93
#
_entry.id   acad6fdda9d18d21f2bf3ab132668e93
#
_cell.length_a   1.000
_cell.length_b   1.000
_cell.length_c   1.000
_cell.angle_alpha   90.00
_cell.angle_beta   90.00
_cell.angle_gamma   90.00
#
_symmetry.space_group_name_H-M   'P 1'
#
loop_
_entity.id
_entity.type
_entity.pdbx_description
1 polymer ?
#
loop_
_entity_poly.entity_id
_entity_poly.type
_entity_poly.pdbx_seq_one_letter_code
_entity_poly.pdbx_strand_id
1 'polypeptide(L)'
;MEDELRIYLRAEGEIVRRFLRIKEHLGLKNDTEVVRSLINWYWNENSEKLQPNFEHFNISEHGVRILDRTLADKNSRGRIIDVYFKPDRIWCEYCDSTKCQHVKFALDLPEVQEILRKKGWKIPEE
;
A
#
# COMPACT_ATOMS: atom_id res chain seq x y z
N MET A 1 6.40 -11.23 -9.24
CA MET A 1 5.33 -10.29 -8.91
C MET A 1 4.26 -10.32 -9.99
N GLU A 2 3.02 -10.30 -9.57
CA GLU A 2 1.91 -10.40 -10.49
C GLU A 2 1.43 -9.03 -10.95
N ASP A 3 1.55 -8.78 -12.26
CA ASP A 3 1.03 -7.57 -12.88
C ASP A 3 -0.23 -7.86 -13.68
N GLU A 4 -0.74 -9.08 -13.58
CA GLU A 4 -1.95 -9.49 -14.28
C GLU A 4 -3.02 -9.92 -13.30
N LEU A 5 -4.23 -9.42 -13.53
CA LEU A 5 -5.40 -9.79 -12.75
C LEU A 5 -6.54 -10.12 -13.71
N ARG A 6 -7.17 -11.27 -13.51
CA ARG A 6 -8.37 -11.65 -14.25
C ARG A 6 -9.57 -11.57 -13.34
N ILE A 7 -10.59 -10.87 -13.80
CA ILE A 7 -11.80 -10.66 -13.01
C ILE A 7 -12.97 -11.28 -13.75
N TYR A 8 -13.71 -12.13 -13.03
CA TYR A 8 -14.96 -12.69 -13.51
C TYR A 8 -16.11 -12.03 -12.78
N LEU A 9 -16.97 -11.34 -13.52
CA LEU A 9 -18.11 -10.66 -12.94
C LEU A 9 -19.38 -11.01 -13.69
N ARG A 10 -20.37 -11.47 -12.96
CA ARG A 10 -21.72 -11.63 -13.49
C ARG A 10 -22.59 -10.56 -12.84
N ALA A 11 -23.22 -9.74 -13.64
CA ALA A 11 -24.07 -8.66 -13.16
C ALA A 11 -25.49 -8.84 -13.71
N GLU A 12 -26.48 -8.43 -12.91
CA GLU A 12 -27.87 -8.50 -13.29
C GLU A 12 -28.60 -7.24 -12.83
N GLY A 13 -29.71 -6.92 -13.50
CA GLY A 13 -30.59 -5.85 -13.08
C GLY A 13 -30.05 -4.46 -13.33
N GLU A 14 -30.21 -3.59 -12.36
CA GLU A 14 -29.89 -2.17 -12.48
C GLU A 14 -28.41 -1.90 -12.78
N ILE A 15 -27.52 -2.71 -12.25
CA ILE A 15 -26.07 -2.58 -12.52
C ILE A 15 -25.79 -2.74 -14.02
N VAL A 16 -26.44 -3.68 -14.67
CA VAL A 16 -26.29 -3.88 -16.12
C VAL A 16 -26.72 -2.65 -16.89
N ARG A 17 -27.88 -2.09 -16.54
CA ARG A 17 -28.38 -0.88 -17.20
C ARG A 17 -27.44 0.29 -17.03
N ARG A 18 -26.91 0.48 -15.84
CA ARG A 18 -25.93 1.55 -15.57
C ARG A 18 -24.64 1.34 -16.34
N PHE A 19 -24.14 0.11 -16.39
CA PHE A 19 -22.95 -0.21 -17.13
C PHE A 19 -23.13 0.08 -18.64
N LEU A 20 -24.22 -0.35 -19.22
CA LEU A 20 -24.49 -0.14 -20.64
C LEU A 20 -24.67 1.36 -20.96
N ARG A 21 -25.28 2.10 -20.06
CA ARG A 21 -25.43 3.54 -20.22
C ARG A 21 -24.07 4.26 -20.18
N ILE A 22 -23.20 3.85 -19.28
CA ILE A 22 -21.84 4.38 -19.19
C ILE A 22 -21.07 4.05 -20.46
N LYS A 23 -21.17 2.81 -20.92
CA LYS A 23 -20.52 2.36 -22.16
C LYS A 23 -20.92 3.23 -23.35
N GLU A 24 -22.21 3.47 -23.49
CA GLU A 24 -22.73 4.33 -24.55
C GLU A 24 -22.22 5.76 -24.42
N HIS A 25 -22.25 6.31 -23.23
CA HIS A 25 -21.79 7.68 -22.95
C HIS A 25 -20.29 7.84 -23.29
N LEU A 26 -19.48 6.85 -22.95
CA LEU A 26 -18.05 6.88 -23.23
C LEU A 26 -17.73 6.57 -24.70
N GLY A 27 -18.70 6.10 -25.47
CA GLY A 27 -18.48 5.75 -26.87
C GLY A 27 -17.60 4.53 -27.09
N LEU A 28 -17.53 3.64 -26.10
CA LEU A 28 -16.68 2.46 -26.19
C LEU A 28 -17.47 1.24 -26.69
N LYS A 29 -16.81 0.37 -27.44
CA LYS A 29 -17.45 -0.82 -28.02
C LYS A 29 -17.16 -2.09 -27.23
N ASN A 30 -16.21 -2.03 -26.32
CA ASN A 30 -15.66 -3.20 -25.63
C ASN A 30 -15.87 -3.04 -24.12
N ASP A 31 -16.44 -4.06 -23.48
CA ASP A 31 -16.70 -4.03 -22.04
C ASP A 31 -15.42 -3.87 -21.22
N THR A 32 -14.35 -4.51 -21.65
CA THR A 32 -13.05 -4.41 -20.98
C THR A 32 -12.54 -2.97 -20.95
N GLU A 33 -12.72 -2.25 -22.06
CA GLU A 33 -12.30 -0.84 -22.13
C GLU A 33 -13.15 0.05 -21.23
N VAL A 34 -14.44 -0.28 -21.05
CA VAL A 34 -15.30 0.44 -20.12
C VAL A 34 -14.77 0.26 -18.70
N VAL A 35 -14.44 -0.98 -18.31
CA VAL A 35 -13.93 -1.27 -16.97
C VAL A 35 -12.60 -0.53 -16.74
N ARG A 36 -11.69 -0.57 -17.70
CA ARG A 36 -10.41 0.16 -17.59
C ARG A 36 -10.62 1.66 -17.43
N SER A 37 -11.53 2.23 -18.20
CA SER A 37 -11.85 3.66 -18.13
C SER A 37 -12.42 4.04 -16.77
N LEU A 38 -13.30 3.20 -16.21
CA LEU A 38 -13.87 3.45 -14.89
C LEU A 38 -12.82 3.35 -13.79
N ILE A 39 -11.91 2.38 -13.89
CA ILE A 39 -10.82 2.24 -12.92
C ILE A 39 -9.90 3.48 -12.97
N ASN A 40 -9.50 3.90 -14.17
CA ASN A 40 -8.67 5.08 -14.33
C ASN A 40 -9.35 6.34 -13.83
N TRP A 41 -10.65 6.48 -14.12
CA TRP A 41 -11.42 7.63 -13.65
C TRP A 41 -11.48 7.67 -12.12
N TYR A 42 -11.83 6.54 -11.49
CA TYR A 42 -11.93 6.48 -10.04
C TYR A 42 -10.58 6.75 -9.38
N TRP A 43 -9.51 6.17 -9.93
CA TRP A 43 -8.15 6.40 -9.43
C TRP A 43 -7.79 7.88 -9.50
N ASN A 44 -8.03 8.54 -10.65
CA ASN A 44 -7.69 9.95 -10.82
C ASN A 44 -8.45 10.86 -9.86
N GLU A 45 -9.71 10.54 -9.60
CA GLU A 45 -10.55 11.34 -8.70
C GLU A 45 -10.24 11.11 -7.22
N ASN A 46 -9.73 9.94 -6.87
CA ASN A 46 -9.63 9.52 -5.48
C ASN A 46 -8.22 9.07 -5.06
N SER A 47 -7.21 9.30 -5.89
CA SER A 47 -5.88 8.75 -5.63
C SER A 47 -5.31 9.11 -4.27
N GLU A 48 -5.55 10.33 -3.79
CA GLU A 48 -5.07 10.74 -2.47
C GLU A 48 -5.71 9.91 -1.34
N LYS A 49 -6.99 9.58 -1.49
CA LYS A 49 -7.72 8.77 -0.51
C LYS A 49 -7.33 7.31 -0.54
N LEU A 50 -6.79 6.85 -1.67
CA LEU A 50 -6.45 5.45 -1.89
C LEU A 50 -5.00 5.12 -1.55
N GLN A 51 -4.19 6.12 -1.19
CA GLN A 51 -2.82 5.88 -0.80
C GLN A 51 -2.76 5.08 0.49
N PRO A 52 -1.84 4.11 0.60
CA PRO A 52 -1.70 3.38 1.86
C PRO A 52 -1.25 4.32 2.97
N ASN A 53 -1.64 3.99 4.22
CA ASN A 53 -1.23 4.78 5.37
C ASN A 53 0.28 4.78 5.57
N PHE A 54 0.92 3.64 5.33
CA PHE A 54 2.36 3.48 5.46
C PHE A 54 2.96 3.05 4.13
N GLU A 55 4.10 3.64 3.79
CA GLU A 55 4.84 3.25 2.59
C GLU A 55 6.33 3.29 2.92
N HIS A 56 7.05 2.20 2.65
CA HIS A 56 8.49 2.19 2.84
C HIS A 56 9.19 2.70 1.57
N PHE A 57 10.34 3.34 1.75
CA PHE A 57 11.06 3.85 0.58
C PHE A 57 12.57 3.72 0.68
N ASN A 58 13.11 3.36 1.81
CA ASN A 58 14.54 3.27 1.98
C ASN A 58 14.88 2.15 2.94
N ILE A 59 15.32 1.03 2.41
CA ILE A 59 15.68 -0.14 3.20
C ILE A 59 17.18 -0.38 3.10
N SER A 60 17.82 -0.53 4.25
CA SER A 60 19.24 -0.90 4.34
C SER A 60 19.40 -1.98 5.40
N GLU A 61 20.64 -2.45 5.59
CA GLU A 61 20.94 -3.40 6.66
C GLU A 61 20.77 -2.81 8.06
N HIS A 62 20.64 -1.48 8.17
CA HIS A 62 20.53 -0.78 9.45
C HIS A 62 19.10 -0.41 9.82
N GLY A 63 18.22 -0.36 8.85
CA GLY A 63 16.85 0.04 9.13
C GLY A 63 16.04 0.32 7.88
N VAL A 64 14.83 0.81 8.09
CA VAL A 64 13.90 1.17 7.04
C VAL A 64 13.26 2.52 7.34
N ARG A 65 13.06 3.32 6.30
CA ARG A 65 12.30 4.56 6.39
C ARG A 65 10.89 4.34 5.88
N ILE A 66 9.93 4.80 6.67
CA ILE A 66 8.51 4.63 6.40
C ILE A 66 7.87 6.02 6.34
N LEU A 67 7.11 6.27 5.28
CA LEU A 67 6.25 7.45 5.24
C LEU A 67 4.93 7.10 5.91
N ASP A 68 4.61 7.79 7.00
CA ASP A 68 3.36 7.62 7.73
C ASP A 68 2.41 8.75 7.34
N ARG A 69 1.42 8.43 6.51
CA ARG A 69 0.44 9.41 6.02
C ARG A 69 -0.62 9.76 7.05
N THR A 70 -0.75 8.96 8.12
CA THR A 70 -1.68 9.29 9.20
C THR A 70 -1.23 10.52 9.99
N LEU A 71 0.04 10.90 9.84
CA LEU A 71 0.63 12.08 10.49
C LEU A 71 0.70 13.29 9.54
N ALA A 72 -0.05 13.25 8.45
CA ALA A 72 -0.13 14.37 7.52
C ALA A 72 -0.80 15.59 8.18
N ASP A 73 -0.35 16.78 7.81
CA ASP A 73 -0.92 18.03 8.29
C ASP A 73 -1.06 19.03 7.13
N LYS A 74 -1.31 20.29 7.45
CA LYS A 74 -1.48 21.35 6.44
C LYS A 74 -0.25 21.56 5.56
N ASN A 75 0.92 21.23 6.07
CA ASN A 75 2.21 21.54 5.45
C ASN A 75 2.93 20.29 4.93
N SER A 76 2.43 19.10 5.23
CA SER A 76 3.10 17.87 4.81
C SER A 76 2.09 16.75 4.49
N ARG A 77 2.52 15.84 3.61
CA ARG A 77 1.72 14.67 3.23
C ARG A 77 1.91 13.49 4.18
N GLY A 78 2.69 13.67 5.22
CA GLY A 78 3.00 12.64 6.18
C GLY A 78 4.31 12.94 6.88
N ARG A 79 4.76 11.99 7.68
CA ARG A 79 6.01 12.10 8.41
C ARG A 79 6.91 10.91 8.11
N ILE A 80 8.19 11.14 7.97
CA ILE A 80 9.17 10.09 7.78
C ILE A 80 9.54 9.50 9.14
N ILE A 81 9.36 8.19 9.27
CA ILE A 81 9.61 7.45 10.50
C ILE A 81 10.78 6.50 10.25
N ASP A 82 11.78 6.54 11.11
CA ASP A 82 12.93 5.64 11.01
C ASP A 82 12.74 4.47 11.97
N VAL A 83 12.83 3.25 11.44
CA VAL A 83 12.83 2.01 12.21
C VAL A 83 14.21 1.37 12.06
N TYR A 84 14.87 1.15 13.18
CA TYR A 84 16.24 0.63 13.22
C TYR A 84 16.28 -0.85 13.57
N PHE A 85 17.17 -1.57 12.90
CA PHE A 85 17.40 -2.99 13.16
C PHE A 85 18.62 -3.13 14.09
N LYS A 86 18.40 -3.75 15.24
CA LYS A 86 19.43 -4.02 16.24
C LYS A 86 19.45 -5.51 16.57
N PRO A 87 20.60 -6.07 17.04
CA PRO A 87 20.69 -7.51 17.30
C PRO A 87 19.64 -8.05 18.27
N ASP A 88 19.23 -7.23 19.21
CA ASP A 88 18.29 -7.63 20.27
C ASP A 88 16.89 -7.08 20.07
N ARG A 89 16.68 -6.18 19.11
CA ARG A 89 15.37 -5.56 18.92
C ARG A 89 15.26 -4.83 17.60
N ILE A 90 14.02 -4.62 17.17
CA ILE A 90 13.66 -3.70 16.08
C ILE A 90 12.96 -2.52 16.74
N TRP A 91 13.47 -1.32 16.52
CA TRP A 91 13.08 -0.16 17.30
C TRP A 91 12.66 1.01 16.43
N CYS A 92 11.52 1.59 16.76
CA CYS A 92 11.01 2.79 16.10
C CYS A 92 11.44 4.03 16.88
N GLU A 93 12.20 4.91 16.24
CA GLU A 93 12.69 6.13 16.89
C GLU A 93 11.56 7.06 17.26
N TYR A 94 10.59 7.23 16.39
CA TYR A 94 9.48 8.17 16.60
C TYR A 94 8.61 7.75 17.80
N CYS A 95 8.24 6.49 17.86
CA CYS A 95 7.40 5.97 18.93
C CYS A 95 8.17 5.58 20.17
N ASP A 96 9.50 5.49 20.07
CA ASP A 96 10.38 4.95 21.13
C ASP A 96 9.85 3.60 21.61
N SER A 97 9.62 2.69 20.67
CA SER A 97 8.95 1.42 20.94
C SER A 97 9.43 0.32 20.01
N THR A 98 9.38 -0.90 20.50
CA THR A 98 9.61 -2.11 19.72
C THR A 98 8.30 -2.79 19.30
N LYS A 99 7.16 -2.20 19.64
CA LYS A 99 5.83 -2.82 19.44
C LYS A 99 4.82 -1.90 18.74
N CYS A 100 5.25 -0.76 18.22
CA CYS A 100 4.34 0.17 17.55
C CYS A 100 3.96 -0.34 16.14
N GLN A 101 3.00 0.35 15.52
CA GLN A 101 2.53 0.00 14.19
C GLN A 101 3.63 0.10 13.13
N HIS A 102 4.59 1.01 13.29
CA HIS A 102 5.70 1.15 12.34
C HIS A 102 6.62 -0.07 12.38
N VAL A 103 6.89 -0.60 13.57
CA VAL A 103 7.68 -1.83 13.71
C VAL A 103 6.94 -3.02 13.10
N LYS A 104 5.65 -3.14 13.33
CA LYS A 104 4.84 -4.20 12.73
C LYS A 104 4.83 -4.13 11.21
N PHE A 105 4.67 -2.94 10.67
CA PHE A 105 4.72 -2.74 9.24
C PHE A 105 6.08 -3.15 8.66
N ALA A 106 7.16 -2.73 9.32
CA ALA A 106 8.52 -3.08 8.89
C ALA A 106 8.74 -4.60 8.88
N LEU A 107 8.31 -5.28 9.94
CA LEU A 107 8.50 -6.73 10.06
C LEU A 107 7.69 -7.53 9.03
N ASP A 108 6.63 -6.96 8.48
CA ASP A 108 5.83 -7.61 7.44
C ASP A 108 6.46 -7.47 6.05
N LEU A 109 7.47 -6.62 5.89
CA LEU A 109 8.12 -6.43 4.60
C LEU A 109 9.07 -7.59 4.29
N PRO A 110 8.94 -8.26 3.13
CA PRO A 110 9.81 -9.37 2.77
C PRO A 110 11.30 -9.00 2.75
N GLU A 111 11.63 -7.80 2.29
CA GLU A 111 13.02 -7.33 2.25
C GLU A 111 13.62 -7.20 3.65
N VAL A 112 12.82 -6.75 4.61
CA VAL A 112 13.25 -6.63 6.01
C VAL A 112 13.50 -8.01 6.60
N GLN A 113 12.58 -8.94 6.36
CA GLN A 113 12.71 -10.32 6.84
C GLN A 113 13.96 -10.98 6.28
N GLU A 114 14.28 -10.75 5.01
CA GLU A 114 15.47 -11.29 4.37
C GLU A 114 16.75 -10.72 5.00
N ILE A 115 16.79 -9.42 5.26
CA ILE A 115 17.93 -8.76 5.90
C ILE A 115 18.17 -9.35 7.28
N LEU A 116 17.13 -9.50 8.08
CA LEU A 116 17.26 -10.05 9.43
C LEU A 116 17.72 -11.51 9.40
N ARG A 117 17.22 -12.27 8.44
CA ARG A 117 17.61 -13.68 8.27
C ARG A 117 19.09 -13.79 7.90
N LYS A 118 19.57 -12.95 6.99
CA LYS A 118 20.99 -12.95 6.60
C LYS A 118 21.92 -12.57 7.74
N LYS A 119 21.45 -11.71 8.64
CA LYS A 119 22.22 -11.35 9.84
C LYS A 119 22.17 -12.41 10.93
N GLY A 120 21.30 -13.41 10.78
CA GLY A 120 21.09 -14.42 11.79
C GLY A 120 20.36 -13.91 13.03
N TRP A 121 19.70 -12.78 12.93
CA TRP A 121 18.93 -12.22 14.02
C TRP A 121 17.52 -12.82 14.03
N LYS A 122 17.01 -13.06 15.23
CA LYS A 122 15.68 -13.60 15.40
C LYS A 122 14.63 -12.53 15.02
N ILE A 123 13.67 -12.93 14.20
CA ILE A 123 12.54 -12.06 13.87
C ILE A 123 11.59 -12.07 15.07
N PRO A 124 11.29 -10.89 15.65
CA PRO A 124 10.37 -10.84 16.80
C PRO A 124 8.98 -11.35 16.44
N GLU A 125 8.36 -12.08 17.36
CA GLU A 125 6.98 -12.51 17.23
C GLU A 125 6.08 -11.54 17.99
N GLU A 126 4.89 -11.33 17.46
CA GLU A 126 3.89 -10.47 18.10
C GLU A 126 3.16 -11.17 19.23
#